data_484d0defe8fdfb30f72cba0edf721ca8
#
_entry.id   484d0defe8fdfb30f72cba0edf721ca8
#
_cell.length_a   1.000
_cell.length_b   1.000
_cell.length_c   1.000
_cell.angle_alpha   90.00
_cell.angle_beta   90.00
_cell.angle_gamma   90.00
#
_symmetry.space_group_name_H-M   'P 1'
#
loop_
_entity.id
_entity.type
_entity.pdbx_description
1 polymer ?
#
loop_
_entity_poly.entity_id
_entity_poly.type
_entity_poly.pdbx_seq_one_letter_code
_entity_poly.pdbx_strand_id
1 'polypeptide(L)'
;MQFYEITQPLAGPILKAHEWIQEANTKEVALPHAMNVSSINAKGRPSSRMVLLKRVSQEGFVFFTDYEGNKGKQIIEFPHVALTFWWAKTNKQIRIEGQCSKVSDKENDEYFLSRPRGSQISASVSLQSTELESYDSLVKKSEKFESDHVDKSIER
;
A
#
# COMPACT_ATOMS: atom_id res chain seq x y z
N MET A 1 -16.54 -4.51 8.24
CA MET A 1 -15.19 -5.10 8.28
C MET A 1 -14.18 -3.97 8.30
N GLN A 2 -13.19 -4.01 9.18
CA GLN A 2 -12.14 -2.99 9.23
C GLN A 2 -10.99 -3.42 8.32
N PHE A 3 -10.61 -2.57 7.36
CA PHE A 3 -9.60 -2.89 6.33
C PHE A 3 -8.19 -2.41 6.67
N TYR A 4 -8.04 -1.68 7.78
CA TYR A 4 -6.78 -1.13 8.26
C TYR A 4 -6.80 -1.04 9.79
N GLU A 5 -5.63 -0.94 10.39
CA GLU A 5 -5.45 -0.87 11.83
C GLU A 5 -5.50 0.57 12.35
N ILE A 6 -5.96 0.73 13.60
CA ILE A 6 -5.85 1.95 14.39
C ILE A 6 -5.00 1.62 15.60
N THR A 7 -3.84 2.24 15.70
CA THR A 7 -2.85 1.89 16.74
C THR A 7 -2.91 2.76 17.98
N GLN A 8 -3.68 3.86 17.93
CA GLN A 8 -3.85 4.79 19.06
C GLN A 8 -5.10 5.63 18.86
N PRO A 9 -5.65 6.28 19.90
CA PRO A 9 -6.78 7.19 19.77
C PRO A 9 -6.53 8.27 18.73
N LEU A 10 -7.49 8.47 17.83
CA LEU A 10 -7.43 9.48 16.78
C LEU A 10 -8.11 10.77 17.23
N ALA A 11 -7.63 11.91 16.76
CA ALA A 11 -8.17 13.22 17.04
C ALA A 11 -8.13 14.14 15.80
N GLY A 12 -8.87 15.24 15.86
CA GLY A 12 -8.83 16.28 14.84
C GLY A 12 -9.11 15.78 13.42
N PRO A 13 -8.36 16.27 12.41
CA PRO A 13 -8.59 15.92 11.01
C PRO A 13 -8.39 14.42 10.72
N ILE A 14 -7.50 13.73 11.45
CA ILE A 14 -7.25 12.30 11.25
C ILE A 14 -8.44 11.47 11.73
N LEU A 15 -9.04 11.83 12.86
CA LEU A 15 -10.30 11.21 13.30
C LEU A 15 -11.40 11.42 12.25
N LYS A 16 -11.51 12.63 11.70
CA LYS A 16 -12.50 12.93 10.67
C LYS A 16 -12.27 12.13 9.38
N ALA A 17 -11.01 11.95 8.98
CA ALA A 17 -10.67 11.10 7.86
C ALA A 17 -11.09 9.64 8.11
N HIS A 18 -10.80 9.11 9.29
CA HIS A 18 -11.24 7.78 9.70
C HIS A 18 -12.76 7.63 9.62
N GLU A 19 -13.53 8.57 10.19
CA GLU A 19 -15.00 8.56 10.14
C GLU A 19 -15.53 8.49 8.69
N TRP A 20 -14.94 9.25 7.77
CA TRP A 20 -15.35 9.26 6.37
C TRP A 20 -14.99 7.99 5.63
N ILE A 21 -13.86 7.36 5.95
CA ILE A 21 -13.52 6.03 5.41
C ILE A 21 -14.52 4.99 5.91
N GLN A 22 -14.92 5.05 7.18
CA GLN A 22 -15.94 4.14 7.74
C GLN A 22 -17.32 4.38 7.10
N GLU A 23 -17.70 5.63 6.88
CA GLU A 23 -18.94 5.94 6.17
C GLU A 23 -18.92 5.41 4.74
N ALA A 24 -17.80 5.55 4.01
CA ALA A 24 -17.65 5.00 2.68
C ALA A 24 -17.80 3.47 2.68
N ASN A 25 -17.28 2.80 3.71
CA ASN A 25 -17.44 1.36 3.89
C ASN A 25 -18.91 0.96 4.12
N THR A 26 -19.64 1.69 4.96
CA THR A 26 -21.06 1.42 5.22
C THR A 26 -21.95 1.70 4.01
N LYS A 27 -21.53 2.58 3.10
CA LYS A 27 -22.22 2.88 1.84
C LYS A 27 -21.82 1.95 0.70
N GLU A 28 -21.17 0.83 1.02
CA GLU A 28 -20.75 -0.19 0.07
C GLU A 28 -19.87 0.34 -1.08
N VAL A 29 -18.99 1.26 -0.76
CA VAL A 29 -17.94 1.67 -1.70
C VAL A 29 -16.94 0.53 -1.84
N ALA A 30 -16.68 0.08 -3.05
CA ALA A 30 -15.63 -0.91 -3.29
C ALA A 30 -14.27 -0.33 -2.86
N LEU A 31 -13.52 -1.07 -2.04
CA LEU A 31 -12.21 -0.67 -1.52
C LEU A 31 -12.18 0.76 -0.92
N PRO A 32 -12.97 1.05 0.12
CA PRO A 32 -13.07 2.40 0.69
C PRO A 32 -11.74 2.92 1.27
N HIS A 33 -10.79 2.03 1.52
CA HIS A 33 -9.43 2.30 1.99
C HIS A 33 -8.40 2.42 0.86
N ALA A 34 -8.83 2.38 -0.42
CA ALA A 34 -7.96 2.65 -1.54
C ALA A 34 -7.72 4.16 -1.66
N MET A 35 -6.46 4.54 -1.85
CA MET A 35 -6.05 5.93 -2.04
C MET A 35 -5.07 6.05 -3.20
N ASN A 36 -5.13 7.17 -3.89
CA ASN A 36 -4.10 7.53 -4.86
C ASN A 36 -2.89 8.10 -4.11
N VAL A 37 -1.68 7.65 -4.44
CA VAL A 37 -0.44 8.26 -3.98
C VAL A 37 0.30 8.86 -5.16
N SER A 38 0.64 10.13 -5.06
CA SER A 38 1.43 10.87 -6.04
C SER A 38 2.83 11.12 -5.48
N SER A 39 3.83 10.84 -6.29
CA SER A 39 5.25 11.07 -6.01
C SER A 39 5.93 11.71 -7.22
N ILE A 40 7.13 12.25 -7.07
CA ILE A 40 7.91 12.85 -8.15
C ILE A 40 9.18 12.02 -8.40
N ASN A 41 9.67 12.02 -9.62
CA ASN A 41 10.95 11.41 -9.96
C ASN A 41 12.08 12.45 -9.98
N ALA A 42 13.33 12.01 -10.18
CA ALA A 42 14.51 12.86 -10.24
C ALA A 42 14.43 13.99 -11.30
N LYS A 43 13.52 13.90 -12.27
CA LYS A 43 13.28 14.94 -13.28
C LYS A 43 12.13 15.88 -12.88
N GLY A 44 11.63 15.80 -11.65
CA GLY A 44 10.49 16.60 -11.19
C GLY A 44 9.15 16.19 -11.80
N ARG A 45 9.07 15.07 -12.50
CA ARG A 45 7.82 14.61 -13.13
C ARG A 45 6.97 13.83 -12.12
N PRO A 46 5.70 14.24 -11.91
CA PRO A 46 4.79 13.52 -11.04
C PRO A 46 4.35 12.19 -11.65
N SER A 47 4.12 11.22 -10.80
CA SER A 47 3.45 9.96 -11.14
C SER A 47 2.51 9.54 -10.02
N SER A 48 1.39 8.89 -10.39
CA SER A 48 0.32 8.53 -9.47
C SER A 48 -0.11 7.09 -9.66
N ARG A 49 -0.51 6.44 -8.57
CA ARG A 49 -1.05 5.06 -8.58
C ARG A 49 -1.90 4.82 -7.34
N MET A 50 -2.74 3.80 -7.42
CA MET A 50 -3.53 3.37 -6.28
C MET A 50 -2.69 2.51 -5.32
N VAL A 51 -2.89 2.74 -4.02
CA VAL A 51 -2.39 1.90 -2.94
C VAL A 51 -3.50 1.70 -1.92
N LEU A 52 -3.33 0.74 -1.00
CA LEU A 52 -4.31 0.48 0.06
C LEU A 52 -3.78 1.00 1.39
N LEU A 53 -4.58 1.79 2.07
CA LEU A 53 -4.34 2.16 3.46
C LEU A 53 -4.31 0.90 4.34
N LYS A 54 -3.31 0.77 5.22
CA LYS A 54 -3.14 -0.38 6.11
C LYS A 54 -3.16 -0.03 7.58
N ARG A 55 -2.76 1.18 7.93
CA ARG A 55 -2.81 1.68 9.31
C ARG A 55 -3.03 3.18 9.33
N VAL A 56 -3.76 3.64 10.33
CA VAL A 56 -3.93 5.05 10.68
C VAL A 56 -3.50 5.25 12.12
N SER A 57 -2.71 6.26 12.37
CA SER A 57 -2.35 6.73 13.70
C SER A 57 -2.41 8.24 13.74
N GLN A 58 -2.20 8.83 14.91
CA GLN A 58 -2.08 10.28 15.04
C GLN A 58 -0.86 10.84 14.29
N GLU A 59 0.11 9.99 13.97
CA GLU A 59 1.32 10.33 13.20
C GLU A 59 1.07 10.31 11.68
N GLY A 60 0.03 9.58 11.21
CA GLY A 60 -0.30 9.57 9.79
C GLY A 60 -0.90 8.27 9.25
N PHE A 61 -0.69 8.06 7.96
CA PHE A 61 -1.32 7.01 7.15
C PHE A 61 -0.24 6.09 6.60
N VAL A 62 -0.37 4.78 6.84
CA VAL A 62 0.61 3.77 6.43
C VAL A 62 0.07 2.94 5.26
N PHE A 63 0.89 2.77 4.26
CA PHE A 63 0.72 1.80 3.17
C PHE A 63 2.02 1.04 2.94
N PHE A 64 1.93 -0.17 2.43
CA PHE A 64 3.09 -0.98 2.10
C PHE A 64 3.27 -1.09 0.59
N THR A 65 4.52 -1.10 0.17
CA THR A 65 4.92 -1.17 -1.23
C THR A 65 6.31 -1.78 -1.37
N ASP A 66 6.61 -2.29 -2.55
CA ASP A 66 7.97 -2.65 -2.91
C ASP A 66 8.85 -1.39 -2.96
N TYR A 67 9.95 -1.40 -2.21
CA TYR A 67 10.91 -0.29 -2.16
C TYR A 67 11.78 -0.19 -3.42
N GLU A 68 11.99 -1.31 -4.13
CA GLU A 68 12.76 -1.37 -5.36
C GLU A 68 11.94 -0.99 -6.60
N GLY A 69 10.63 -0.94 -6.50
CA GLY A 69 9.77 -0.43 -7.57
C GLY A 69 9.89 1.08 -7.75
N ASN A 70 9.46 1.58 -8.91
CA ASN A 70 9.57 3.02 -9.26
C ASN A 70 9.02 3.96 -8.17
N LYS A 71 7.89 3.62 -7.59
CA LYS A 71 7.26 4.38 -6.52
C LYS A 71 8.13 4.40 -5.25
N GLY A 72 8.65 3.25 -4.84
CA GLY A 72 9.52 3.13 -3.68
C GLY A 72 10.77 4.00 -3.84
N LYS A 73 11.47 3.88 -4.97
CA LYS A 73 12.65 4.70 -5.29
C LYS A 73 12.36 6.20 -5.29
N GLN A 74 11.25 6.61 -5.92
CA GLN A 74 10.83 8.02 -5.95
C GLN A 74 10.60 8.59 -4.55
N ILE A 75 9.91 7.84 -3.68
CA ILE A 75 9.61 8.27 -2.32
C ILE A 75 10.87 8.30 -1.44
N ILE A 76 11.79 7.37 -1.64
CA ILE A 76 13.07 7.36 -0.93
C ILE A 76 13.91 8.58 -1.30
N GLU A 77 13.96 8.92 -2.58
CA GLU A 77 14.73 10.06 -3.10
C GLU A 77 14.06 11.42 -2.79
N PHE A 78 12.71 11.48 -2.96
CA PHE A 78 11.90 12.68 -2.74
C PHE A 78 10.71 12.31 -1.83
N PRO A 79 10.86 12.45 -0.51
CA PRO A 79 9.90 11.89 0.43
C PRO A 79 8.56 12.63 0.52
N HIS A 80 8.39 13.75 -0.18
CA HIS A 80 7.13 14.48 -0.21
C HIS A 80 6.13 13.83 -1.16
N VAL A 81 4.95 13.52 -0.65
CA VAL A 81 3.88 12.87 -1.40
C VAL A 81 2.55 13.57 -1.19
N ALA A 82 1.64 13.35 -2.12
CA ALA A 82 0.22 13.67 -1.94
C ALA A 82 -0.59 12.38 -1.98
N LEU A 83 -1.53 12.25 -1.04
CA LEU A 83 -2.50 11.17 -0.99
C LEU A 83 -3.90 11.74 -1.30
N THR A 84 -4.71 10.98 -2.02
CA THR A 84 -6.10 11.37 -2.28
C THR A 84 -7.01 10.16 -2.13
N PHE A 85 -8.05 10.31 -1.30
CA PHE A 85 -9.22 9.45 -1.28
C PHE A 85 -10.36 10.13 -2.02
N TRP A 86 -11.14 9.34 -2.75
CA TRP A 86 -12.35 9.82 -3.40
C TRP A 86 -13.46 8.77 -3.31
N TRP A 87 -14.60 9.16 -2.82
CA TRP A 87 -15.78 8.30 -2.66
C TRP A 87 -17.00 8.93 -3.32
N ALA A 88 -17.29 8.53 -4.55
CA ALA A 88 -18.40 9.07 -5.32
C ALA A 88 -19.76 8.86 -4.62
N LYS A 89 -19.99 7.72 -3.96
CA LYS A 89 -21.25 7.42 -3.27
C LYS A 89 -21.54 8.34 -2.08
N THR A 90 -20.52 8.89 -1.43
CA THR A 90 -20.65 9.82 -0.31
C THR A 90 -20.35 11.25 -0.72
N ASN A 91 -19.92 11.48 -1.96
CA ASN A 91 -19.45 12.75 -2.49
C ASN A 91 -18.41 13.43 -1.59
N LYS A 92 -17.44 12.63 -1.11
CA LYS A 92 -16.39 13.07 -0.21
C LYS A 92 -15.01 12.81 -0.80
N GLN A 93 -14.10 13.76 -0.56
CA GLN A 93 -12.69 13.65 -0.91
C GLN A 93 -11.84 14.05 0.28
N ILE A 94 -10.74 13.33 0.47
CA ILE A 94 -9.67 13.72 1.38
C ILE A 94 -8.39 13.89 0.57
N ARG A 95 -7.67 14.96 0.84
CA ARG A 95 -6.32 15.20 0.32
C ARG A 95 -5.38 15.34 1.52
N ILE A 96 -4.22 14.69 1.42
CA ILE A 96 -3.20 14.71 2.44
C ILE A 96 -1.87 14.98 1.75
N GLU A 97 -1.11 15.94 2.25
CA GLU A 97 0.24 16.23 1.78
C GLU A 97 1.19 16.09 2.97
N GLY A 98 2.35 15.48 2.74
CA GLY A 98 3.31 15.24 3.82
C GLY A 98 4.55 14.49 3.36
N GLN A 99 5.40 14.19 4.33
CA GLN A 99 6.59 13.38 4.12
C GLN A 99 6.30 11.91 4.43
N CYS A 100 6.85 11.01 3.59
CA CYS A 100 6.92 9.59 3.88
C CYS A 100 8.23 9.23 4.56
N SER A 101 8.15 8.34 5.54
CA SER A 101 9.30 7.63 6.10
C SER A 101 9.04 6.12 6.04
N LYS A 102 10.10 5.34 6.04
CA LYS A 102 9.96 3.88 6.17
C LYS A 102 9.46 3.54 7.57
N VAL A 103 8.55 2.59 7.67
CA VAL A 103 8.24 1.92 8.93
C VAL A 103 9.40 0.99 9.32
N SER A 104 9.40 0.48 10.54
CA SER A 104 10.44 -0.44 11.01
C SER A 104 10.45 -1.75 10.19
N ASP A 105 11.59 -2.42 10.12
CA ASP A 105 11.69 -3.73 9.46
C ASP A 105 10.77 -4.75 10.13
N LYS A 106 10.65 -4.72 11.46
CA LYS A 106 9.70 -5.55 12.20
C LYS A 106 8.27 -5.36 11.70
N GLU A 107 7.81 -4.13 11.53
CA GLU A 107 6.46 -3.84 11.00
C GLU A 107 6.28 -4.31 9.54
N ASN A 108 7.33 -4.16 8.73
CA ASN A 108 7.33 -4.67 7.36
C ASN A 108 7.18 -6.20 7.34
N ASP A 109 7.92 -6.90 8.19
CA ASP A 109 7.91 -8.36 8.27
C ASP A 109 6.57 -8.86 8.81
N GLU A 110 6.05 -8.26 9.89
CA GLU A 110 4.72 -8.56 10.44
C GLU A 110 3.63 -8.38 9.38
N TYR A 111 3.65 -7.27 8.65
CA TYR A 111 2.70 -7.05 7.56
C TYR A 111 2.87 -8.07 6.44
N PHE A 112 4.10 -8.37 6.01
CA PHE A 112 4.36 -9.33 4.96
C PHE A 112 3.80 -10.71 5.33
N LEU A 113 4.06 -11.18 6.56
CA LEU A 113 3.58 -12.46 7.08
C LEU A 113 2.06 -12.51 7.25
N SER A 114 1.40 -11.38 7.51
CA SER A 114 -0.06 -11.28 7.61
C SER A 114 -0.79 -11.39 6.26
N ARG A 115 -0.07 -11.28 5.15
CA ARG A 115 -0.66 -11.36 3.80
C ARG A 115 -1.06 -12.79 3.45
N PRO A 116 -2.11 -12.97 2.63
CA PRO A 116 -2.41 -14.28 2.05
C PRO A 116 -1.18 -14.85 1.33
N ARG A 117 -0.97 -16.16 1.42
CA ARG A 117 0.22 -16.83 0.87
C ARG A 117 0.47 -16.50 -0.61
N GLY A 118 -0.56 -16.52 -1.46
CA GLY A 118 -0.43 -16.11 -2.86
C GLY A 118 0.08 -14.68 -3.06
N SER A 119 -0.24 -13.77 -2.12
CA SER A 119 0.29 -12.40 -2.14
C SER A 119 1.74 -12.32 -1.68
N GLN A 120 2.17 -13.20 -0.76
CA GLN A 120 3.57 -13.32 -0.36
C GLN A 120 4.39 -13.85 -1.55
N ILE A 121 3.94 -14.94 -2.19
CA ILE A 121 4.58 -15.52 -3.39
C ILE A 121 4.71 -14.46 -4.49
N SER A 122 3.61 -13.77 -4.83
CA SER A 122 3.64 -12.72 -5.85
C SER A 122 4.66 -11.62 -5.55
N ALA A 123 4.80 -11.23 -4.29
CA ALA A 123 5.78 -10.22 -3.89
C ALA A 123 7.23 -10.73 -3.98
N SER A 124 7.45 -12.03 -3.73
CA SER A 124 8.80 -12.62 -3.76
C SER A 124 9.29 -12.89 -5.18
N VAL A 125 8.39 -13.15 -6.15
CA VAL A 125 8.78 -13.52 -7.52
C VAL A 125 8.67 -12.37 -8.51
N SER A 126 7.90 -11.33 -8.22
CA SER A 126 7.64 -10.20 -9.12
C SER A 126 8.53 -9.02 -8.76
N LEU A 127 9.33 -8.57 -9.72
CA LEU A 127 10.09 -7.32 -9.62
C LEU A 127 9.19 -6.16 -10.09
N GLN A 128 8.60 -5.42 -9.16
CA GLN A 128 7.67 -4.35 -9.49
C GLN A 128 8.33 -3.26 -10.36
N SER A 129 7.64 -2.83 -11.41
CA SER A 129 8.08 -1.76 -12.33
C SER A 129 9.26 -2.13 -13.23
N THR A 130 9.52 -3.41 -13.44
CA THR A 130 10.48 -3.91 -14.43
C THR A 130 9.76 -4.52 -15.63
N GLU A 131 10.46 -4.63 -16.75
CA GLU A 131 9.94 -5.36 -17.91
C GLU A 131 9.76 -6.83 -17.58
N LEU A 132 8.68 -7.40 -18.04
CA LEU A 132 8.35 -8.80 -17.91
C LEU A 132 8.52 -9.47 -19.27
N GLU A 133 9.29 -10.55 -19.33
CA GLU A 133 9.47 -11.35 -20.54
C GLU A 133 8.13 -11.84 -21.10
N SER A 134 7.31 -12.43 -20.25
CA SER A 134 5.92 -12.82 -20.55
C SER A 134 5.15 -13.06 -19.26
N TYR A 135 3.81 -13.01 -19.35
CA TYR A 135 2.95 -13.39 -18.23
C TYR A 135 3.15 -14.87 -17.85
N ASP A 136 3.31 -15.75 -18.84
CA ASP A 136 3.54 -17.18 -18.60
C ASP A 136 4.85 -17.45 -17.85
N SER A 137 5.90 -16.66 -18.11
CA SER A 137 7.16 -16.78 -17.36
C SER A 137 6.98 -16.43 -15.89
N LEU A 138 6.15 -15.43 -15.58
CA LEU A 138 5.82 -15.06 -14.20
C LEU A 138 4.99 -16.15 -13.50
N VAL A 139 4.00 -16.71 -14.19
CA VAL A 139 3.18 -17.83 -13.66
C VAL A 139 4.07 -19.01 -13.30
N LYS A 140 4.94 -19.45 -14.23
CA LYS A 140 5.87 -20.56 -13.98
C LYS A 140 6.82 -20.29 -12.81
N LYS A 141 7.33 -19.05 -12.69
CA LYS A 141 8.15 -18.65 -11.52
C LYS A 141 7.37 -18.77 -10.22
N SER A 142 6.10 -18.33 -10.22
CA SER A 142 5.23 -18.40 -9.05
C SER A 142 4.94 -19.85 -8.64
N GLU A 143 4.59 -20.71 -9.58
CA GLU A 143 4.34 -22.15 -9.35
C GLU A 143 5.59 -22.86 -8.82
N LYS A 144 6.74 -22.59 -9.42
CA LYS A 144 8.02 -23.14 -8.96
C LYS A 144 8.34 -22.67 -7.54
N PHE A 145 8.22 -21.36 -7.27
CA PHE A 145 8.49 -20.80 -5.95
C PHE A 145 7.56 -21.41 -4.89
N GLU A 146 6.29 -21.59 -5.22
CA GLU A 146 5.30 -22.22 -4.33
C GLU A 146 5.68 -23.68 -4.03
N SER A 147 6.07 -24.46 -5.05
CA SER A 147 6.51 -25.86 -4.86
C SER A 147 7.77 -26.00 -4.02
N ASP A 148 8.73 -25.07 -4.18
CA ASP A 148 9.98 -25.06 -3.41
C ASP A 148 9.79 -24.65 -1.94
N HIS A 149 8.64 -24.02 -1.62
CA HIS A 149 8.31 -23.49 -0.30
C HIS A 149 7.08 -24.15 0.33
N VAL A 150 6.67 -25.34 -0.12
CA VAL A 150 5.59 -26.09 0.55
C VAL A 150 5.90 -26.24 2.03
N ASP A 151 4.95 -25.88 2.90
CA ASP A 151 5.05 -25.92 4.36
C ASP A 151 6.20 -25.09 4.99
N LYS A 152 6.82 -24.19 4.23
CA LYS A 152 7.81 -23.24 4.75
C LYS A 152 7.22 -21.83 4.86
N SER A 153 7.69 -21.07 5.85
CA SER A 153 7.47 -19.62 5.87
C SER A 153 8.20 -18.95 4.69
N ILE A 154 7.58 -17.92 4.13
CA ILE A 154 8.23 -17.09 3.11
C ILE A 154 8.77 -15.86 3.84
N GLU A 155 10.06 -15.59 3.69
CA GLU A 155 10.68 -14.37 4.18
C GLU A 155 10.52 -13.23 3.17
N ARG A 156 10.46 -12.00 3.70
CA ARG A 156 10.33 -10.79 2.88
C ARG A 156 11.64 -10.43 2.18
#